data_0439a5f9db5f5c85c99ef4376937f80b
#
_entry.id   0439a5f9db5f5c85c99ef4376937f80b
#
_cell.length_a   1.000
_cell.length_b   1.000
_cell.length_c   1.000
_cell.angle_alpha   90.00
_cell.angle_beta   90.00
_cell.angle_gamma   90.00
#
_symmetry.space_group_name_H-M   'P 1'
#
loop_
_entity.id
_entity.type
_entity.pdbx_description
1 polymer ?
#
loop_
_entity_poly.entity_id
_entity_poly.type
_entity_poly.pdbx_seq_one_letter_code
_entity_poly.pdbx_strand_id
1 'polypeptide(L)'
;EEVCLALGIYARRVRFLPYSPFDFDCHVVTEIYDRSQEKWYMLDPTTNGYLVDEQGTILSLLEARERMADTRFVTYCKATSREKNLQKLYRKNISRTAYYAKNLFRIQVDAVSQFGESGNWLNFPPEHFSIREWSVASAEYRLEMVPAYAKGYADFDEAVQLPRMREAVE
;
A
#
# COMPACT_ATOMS: atom_id res chain seq x y z
N GLU A 1 -0.78 -9.79 10.88
CA GLU A 1 0.22 -9.31 11.84
C GLU A 1 0.06 -10.04 13.18
N GLU A 2 -1.05 -9.89 13.89
CA GLU A 2 -1.28 -10.43 15.25
C GLU A 2 -1.02 -11.92 15.38
N VAL A 3 -1.47 -12.72 14.41
CA VAL A 3 -1.21 -14.17 14.38
C VAL A 3 0.31 -14.44 14.30
N CYS A 4 1.05 -13.71 13.49
CA CYS A 4 2.49 -13.85 13.39
C CYS A 4 3.18 -13.51 14.73
N LEU A 5 2.78 -12.38 15.33
CA LEU A 5 3.32 -11.96 16.63
C LEU A 5 3.02 -12.98 17.73
N ALA A 6 1.81 -13.54 17.75
CA ALA A 6 1.43 -14.60 18.69
C ALA A 6 2.26 -15.89 18.51
N LEU A 7 2.77 -16.14 17.30
CA LEU A 7 3.68 -17.25 16.99
C LEU A 7 5.17 -16.89 17.19
N GLY A 8 5.49 -15.70 17.71
CA GLY A 8 6.85 -15.25 17.89
C GLY A 8 7.56 -14.83 16.59
N ILE A 9 6.82 -14.63 15.52
CA ILE A 9 7.33 -14.17 14.23
C ILE A 9 7.27 -12.64 14.19
N TYR A 10 8.40 -11.98 13.94
CA TYR A 10 8.42 -10.55 13.72
C TYR A 10 7.57 -10.18 12.51
N ALA A 11 6.56 -9.35 12.73
CA ALA A 11 5.64 -8.94 11.69
C ALA A 11 5.24 -7.47 11.90
N ARG A 12 4.92 -6.82 10.79
CA ARG A 12 4.35 -5.47 10.79
C ARG A 12 3.18 -5.39 9.81
N ARG A 13 2.22 -4.57 10.14
CA ARG A 13 1.15 -4.17 9.23
C ARG A 13 1.66 -3.07 8.32
N VAL A 14 1.46 -3.24 7.03
CA VAL A 14 1.85 -2.27 6.03
C VAL A 14 0.64 -1.88 5.21
N ARG A 15 0.41 -0.59 5.12
CA ARG A 15 -0.61 0.00 4.25
C ARG A 15 0.08 0.60 3.04
N PHE A 16 -0.52 0.45 1.87
CA PHE A 16 -0.04 1.12 0.67
C PHE A 16 -1.19 1.77 -0.08
N LEU A 17 -0.91 2.94 -0.66
CA LEU A 17 -1.90 3.86 -1.17
C LEU A 17 -1.43 4.45 -2.51
N PRO A 18 -2.37 4.81 -3.41
CA PRO A 18 -2.07 5.44 -4.69
C PRO A 18 -1.58 6.88 -4.54
N TYR A 19 -1.07 7.42 -5.62
CA TYR A 19 -0.71 8.85 -5.72
C TYR A 19 -1.94 9.75 -5.67
N SER A 20 -2.98 9.39 -6.44
CA SER A 20 -4.15 10.25 -6.59
C SER A 20 -4.88 10.49 -5.27
N PRO A 21 -5.14 11.75 -4.91
CA PRO A 21 -5.94 12.10 -3.73
C PRO A 21 -7.41 11.68 -3.82
N PHE A 22 -7.88 11.35 -5.03
CA PHE A 22 -9.27 10.92 -5.32
C PHE A 22 -9.42 9.41 -5.44
N ASP A 23 -8.32 8.70 -5.49
CA ASP A 23 -8.32 7.24 -5.43
C ASP A 23 -8.23 6.83 -3.96
N PHE A 24 -9.38 6.49 -3.39
CA PHE A 24 -9.52 6.06 -2.00
C PHE A 24 -9.08 4.61 -1.78
N ASP A 25 -8.52 3.96 -2.80
CA ASP A 25 -7.94 2.64 -2.63
C ASP A 25 -6.89 2.66 -1.52
N CYS A 26 -7.05 1.71 -0.62
CA CYS A 26 -6.10 1.43 0.43
C CYS A 26 -6.04 -0.07 0.59
N HIS A 27 -4.86 -0.64 0.48
CA HIS A 27 -4.69 -2.05 0.76
C HIS A 27 -3.75 -2.25 1.94
N VAL A 28 -4.06 -3.25 2.74
CA VAL A 28 -3.31 -3.58 3.95
C VAL A 28 -2.79 -5.00 3.84
N VAL A 29 -1.51 -5.16 4.04
CA VAL A 29 -0.82 -6.46 4.03
C VAL A 29 -0.01 -6.64 5.30
N THR A 30 0.55 -7.81 5.46
CA THR A 30 1.51 -8.11 6.53
C THR A 30 2.89 -8.30 5.91
N GLU A 31 3.90 -7.68 6.49
CA GLU A 31 5.29 -8.04 6.23
C GLU A 31 5.85 -8.82 7.43
N ILE A 32 6.53 -9.90 7.15
CA ILE A 32 7.26 -10.71 8.15
C ILE A 32 8.76 -10.50 7.97
N TYR A 33 9.50 -10.49 9.08
CA TYR A 33 10.94 -10.31 9.06
C TYR A 33 11.68 -11.63 9.29
N ASP A 34 12.50 -12.01 8.33
CA ASP A 34 13.42 -13.12 8.45
C ASP A 34 14.78 -12.61 8.97
N ARG A 35 15.10 -12.97 10.21
CA ARG A 35 16.36 -12.58 10.85
C ARG A 35 17.58 -13.17 10.17
N SER A 36 17.45 -14.34 9.57
CA SER A 36 18.58 -15.04 8.94
C SER A 36 18.99 -14.39 7.63
N GLN A 37 18.04 -13.77 6.94
CA GLN A 37 18.23 -13.07 5.67
C GLN A 37 18.24 -11.54 5.83
N GLU A 38 17.99 -11.06 7.07
CA GLU A 38 17.82 -9.64 7.38
C GLU A 38 16.83 -8.94 6.44
N LYS A 39 15.70 -9.64 6.14
CA LYS A 39 14.81 -9.26 5.06
C LYS A 39 13.36 -9.30 5.47
N TRP A 40 12.58 -8.35 4.95
CA TRP A 40 11.12 -8.35 5.02
C TRP A 40 10.51 -9.05 3.81
N TYR A 41 9.46 -9.82 4.05
CA TYR A 41 8.68 -10.51 3.03
C TYR A 41 7.22 -10.07 3.11
N MET A 42 6.65 -9.59 1.99
CA MET A 42 5.25 -9.20 1.91
C MET A 42 4.36 -10.43 1.74
N LEU A 43 3.34 -10.52 2.58
CA LEU A 43 2.28 -11.51 2.52
C LEU A 43 0.93 -10.80 2.47
N ASP A 44 0.13 -11.12 1.48
CA ASP A 44 -1.23 -10.61 1.35
C ASP A 44 -2.26 -11.70 1.72
N PRO A 45 -2.76 -11.72 2.95
CA PRO A 45 -3.74 -12.71 3.38
C PRO A 45 -5.10 -12.51 2.70
N THR A 46 -5.45 -11.30 2.28
CA THR A 46 -6.72 -11.00 1.60
C THR A 46 -6.85 -11.74 0.28
N THR A 47 -5.76 -11.81 -0.46
CA THR A 47 -5.71 -12.43 -1.79
C THR A 47 -4.96 -13.76 -1.81
N ASN A 48 -4.44 -14.17 -0.63
CA ASN A 48 -3.61 -15.35 -0.44
C ASN A 48 -2.42 -15.39 -1.39
N GLY A 49 -1.58 -14.35 -1.33
CA GLY A 49 -0.46 -14.21 -2.26
C GLY A 49 0.65 -13.30 -1.78
N TYR A 50 1.60 -13.10 -2.68
CA TYR A 50 2.81 -12.32 -2.47
C TYR A 50 3.38 -11.84 -3.81
N LEU A 51 4.32 -10.90 -3.77
CA LEU A 51 5.07 -10.43 -4.94
C LEU A 51 6.43 -11.10 -4.99
N VAL A 52 6.87 -11.46 -6.20
CA VAL A 52 8.19 -12.06 -6.42
C VAL A 52 8.94 -11.38 -7.57
N ASP A 53 10.26 -11.50 -7.53
CA ASP A 53 11.17 -11.12 -8.62
C ASP A 53 11.31 -12.23 -9.69
N GLU A 54 12.23 -12.02 -10.62
CA GLU A 54 12.54 -12.95 -11.73
C GLU A 54 13.18 -14.27 -11.27
N GLN A 55 13.73 -14.32 -10.04
CA GLN A 55 14.26 -15.53 -9.40
C GLN A 55 13.19 -16.27 -8.58
N GLY A 56 12.03 -15.65 -8.39
CA GLY A 56 10.97 -16.19 -7.52
C GLY A 56 11.16 -15.85 -6.04
N THR A 57 12.06 -14.93 -5.73
CA THR A 57 12.27 -14.44 -4.35
C THR A 57 11.12 -13.55 -3.94
N ILE A 58 10.54 -13.80 -2.77
CA ILE A 58 9.47 -12.95 -2.23
C ILE A 58 10.05 -11.58 -1.87
N LEU A 59 9.34 -10.53 -2.26
CA LEU A 59 9.73 -9.14 -2.07
C LEU A 59 9.00 -8.51 -0.88
N SER A 60 9.62 -7.52 -0.25
CA SER A 60 8.91 -6.52 0.54
C SER A 60 8.16 -5.55 -0.38
N LEU A 61 7.23 -4.76 0.16
CA LEU A 61 6.55 -3.73 -0.63
C LEU A 61 7.53 -2.64 -1.11
N LEU A 62 8.52 -2.30 -0.30
CA LEU A 62 9.53 -1.31 -0.68
C LEU A 62 10.38 -1.80 -1.85
N GLU A 63 10.92 -3.03 -1.75
CA GLU A 63 11.66 -3.65 -2.86
C GLU A 63 10.81 -3.76 -4.14
N ALA A 64 9.53 -4.14 -4.00
CA ALA A 64 8.62 -4.23 -5.14
C ALA A 64 8.42 -2.86 -5.81
N ARG A 65 8.25 -1.78 -5.03
CA ARG A 65 8.13 -0.42 -5.54
C ARG A 65 9.37 0.02 -6.31
N GLU A 66 10.55 -0.15 -5.71
CA GLU A 66 11.82 0.21 -6.34
C GLU A 66 12.05 -0.57 -7.64
N ARG A 67 11.79 -1.87 -7.63
CA ARG A 67 11.92 -2.68 -8.84
C ARG A 67 10.95 -2.25 -9.93
N MET A 68 9.69 -1.95 -9.59
CA MET A 68 8.70 -1.47 -10.56
C MET A 68 9.06 -0.09 -11.11
N ALA A 69 9.61 0.81 -10.28
CA ALA A 69 10.12 2.11 -10.72
C ALA A 69 11.27 1.97 -11.73
N ASP A 70 12.16 1.00 -11.51
CA ASP A 70 13.27 0.68 -12.41
C ASP A 70 12.87 -0.22 -13.60
N THR A 71 11.57 -0.46 -13.81
CA THR A 71 11.06 -1.37 -14.84
C THR A 71 11.58 -2.80 -14.74
N ARG A 72 12.07 -3.22 -13.56
CA ARG A 72 12.50 -4.58 -13.29
C ARG A 72 11.30 -5.50 -13.07
N PHE A 73 11.48 -6.77 -13.35
CA PHE A 73 10.42 -7.76 -13.24
C PHE A 73 9.89 -7.89 -11.80
N VAL A 74 8.56 -7.79 -11.67
CA VAL A 74 7.80 -8.12 -10.47
C VAL A 74 6.51 -8.81 -10.91
N THR A 75 6.12 -9.87 -10.24
CA THR A 75 4.84 -10.52 -10.48
C THR A 75 4.16 -10.96 -9.20
N TYR A 76 2.82 -10.90 -9.24
CA TYR A 76 2.00 -11.45 -8.17
C TYR A 76 1.89 -12.97 -8.30
N CYS A 77 2.09 -13.66 -7.18
CA CYS A 77 1.91 -15.11 -7.05
C CYS A 77 0.85 -15.42 -5.98
N LYS A 78 -0.07 -16.34 -6.31
CA LYS A 78 -0.92 -16.96 -5.28
C LYS A 78 -0.13 -18.04 -4.53
N ALA A 79 -0.26 -18.10 -3.22
CA ALA A 79 0.38 -19.12 -2.39
C ALA A 79 -0.03 -20.56 -2.78
N THR A 80 -1.24 -20.72 -3.34
CA THR A 80 -1.74 -22.01 -3.85
C THR A 80 -1.35 -22.31 -5.28
N SER A 81 -0.61 -21.42 -5.96
CA SER A 81 -0.20 -21.63 -7.34
C SER A 81 0.81 -22.76 -7.45
N ARG A 82 0.56 -23.67 -8.39
CA ARG A 82 1.51 -24.73 -8.77
C ARG A 82 2.35 -24.36 -9.99
N GLU A 83 2.06 -23.23 -10.61
CA GLU A 83 2.80 -22.76 -11.78
C GLU A 83 4.19 -22.26 -11.35
N LYS A 84 5.23 -22.85 -11.90
CA LYS A 84 6.61 -22.48 -11.66
C LYS A 84 7.19 -21.51 -12.68
N ASN A 85 6.51 -21.35 -13.81
CA ASN A 85 6.95 -20.45 -14.86
C ASN A 85 6.48 -19.02 -14.55
N LEU A 86 7.41 -18.18 -14.12
CA LEU A 86 7.14 -16.80 -13.69
C LEU A 86 6.58 -15.92 -14.82
N GLN A 87 6.97 -16.16 -16.08
CA GLN A 87 6.42 -15.41 -17.22
C GLN A 87 4.94 -15.76 -17.46
N LYS A 88 4.57 -17.03 -17.28
CA LYS A 88 3.14 -17.43 -17.34
C LYS A 88 2.37 -16.85 -16.17
N LEU A 89 2.94 -16.84 -14.96
CA LEU A 89 2.35 -16.21 -13.78
C LEU A 89 2.13 -14.73 -14.03
N TYR A 90 3.12 -14.01 -14.54
CA TYR A 90 3.01 -12.60 -14.88
C TYR A 90 1.85 -12.33 -15.83
N ARG A 91 1.77 -13.03 -16.95
CA ARG A 91 0.68 -12.89 -17.94
C ARG A 91 -0.68 -13.17 -17.32
N LYS A 92 -0.79 -14.18 -16.47
CA LYS A 92 -2.04 -14.56 -15.79
C LYS A 92 -2.47 -13.53 -14.74
N ASN A 93 -1.51 -12.90 -14.07
CA ASN A 93 -1.76 -12.02 -12.93
C ASN A 93 -1.44 -10.55 -13.22
N ILE A 94 -1.38 -10.17 -14.50
CA ILE A 94 -0.97 -8.81 -14.92
C ILE A 94 -1.84 -7.72 -14.27
N SER A 95 -3.14 -7.92 -14.21
CA SER A 95 -4.07 -6.97 -13.57
C SER A 95 -3.83 -6.83 -12.07
N ARG A 96 -3.49 -7.93 -11.41
CA ARG A 96 -3.16 -7.91 -9.99
C ARG A 96 -1.81 -7.23 -9.75
N THR A 97 -0.81 -7.52 -10.56
CA THR A 97 0.49 -6.86 -10.50
C THR A 97 0.35 -5.35 -10.75
N ALA A 98 -0.46 -4.96 -11.73
CA ALA A 98 -0.77 -3.54 -12.01
C ALA A 98 -1.51 -2.85 -10.86
N TYR A 99 -2.39 -3.57 -10.15
CA TYR A 99 -3.04 -3.06 -8.94
C TYR A 99 -2.01 -2.68 -7.87
N TYR A 100 -1.03 -3.54 -7.61
CA TYR A 100 0.06 -3.20 -6.69
C TYR A 100 0.87 -2.01 -7.19
N ALA A 101 1.26 -1.99 -8.46
CA ALA A 101 2.02 -0.88 -9.03
C ALA A 101 1.32 0.46 -8.86
N LYS A 102 -0.01 0.52 -9.09
CA LYS A 102 -0.82 1.73 -8.89
C LYS A 102 -0.78 2.22 -7.44
N ASN A 103 -0.84 1.30 -6.48
CA ASN A 103 -1.01 1.64 -5.06
C ASN A 103 0.30 1.74 -4.27
N LEU A 104 1.43 1.30 -4.80
CA LEU A 104 2.72 1.33 -4.10
C LEU A 104 3.36 2.74 -4.01
N PHE A 105 2.62 3.80 -4.32
CA PHE A 105 3.16 5.15 -4.27
C PHE A 105 3.49 5.59 -2.84
N ARG A 106 2.56 5.40 -1.89
CA ARG A 106 2.80 5.70 -0.47
C ARG A 106 2.75 4.41 0.34
N ILE A 107 3.83 4.08 1.00
CA ILE A 107 3.90 2.97 1.93
C ILE A 107 3.86 3.54 3.34
N GLN A 108 2.98 2.99 4.17
CA GLN A 108 2.82 3.38 5.57
C GLN A 108 2.97 2.14 6.46
N VAL A 109 3.73 2.28 7.53
CA VAL A 109 3.86 1.23 8.57
C VAL A 109 3.51 1.81 9.93
N ASP A 110 3.01 0.99 10.83
CA ASP A 110 2.81 1.40 12.21
C ASP A 110 4.18 1.68 12.86
N ALA A 111 4.30 2.82 13.54
CA ALA A 111 5.52 3.15 14.28
C ALA A 111 5.75 2.19 15.46
N VAL A 112 4.66 1.66 16.01
CA VAL A 112 4.66 0.66 17.07
C VAL A 112 3.64 -0.41 16.72
N SER A 113 4.08 -1.65 16.68
CA SER A 113 3.20 -2.82 16.51
C SER A 113 2.96 -3.44 17.87
N GLN A 114 1.76 -3.26 18.39
CA GLN A 114 1.32 -3.94 19.61
C GLN A 114 -0.13 -4.42 19.47
N PHE A 115 -0.46 -5.44 20.21
CA PHE A 115 -1.77 -6.07 20.14
C PHE A 115 -2.89 -5.08 20.51
N GLY A 116 -3.86 -4.93 19.62
CA GLY A 116 -5.06 -4.12 19.85
C GLY A 116 -4.90 -2.60 19.70
N GLU A 117 -3.71 -2.09 19.37
CA GLU A 117 -3.49 -0.67 19.18
C GLU A 117 -2.97 -0.33 17.77
N SER A 118 -3.46 0.77 17.23
CA SER A 118 -2.90 1.39 16.04
C SER A 118 -2.09 2.62 16.47
N GLY A 119 -0.78 2.54 16.29
CA GLY A 119 0.12 3.65 16.58
C GLY A 119 0.16 4.71 15.48
N ASN A 120 1.04 5.68 15.64
CA ASN A 120 1.36 6.65 14.60
C ASN A 120 1.95 5.95 13.37
N TRP A 121 1.59 6.45 12.20
CA TRP A 121 2.08 5.93 10.94
C TRP A 121 3.41 6.56 10.54
N LEU A 122 4.39 5.73 10.20
CA LEU A 122 5.58 6.13 9.47
C LEU A 122 5.28 6.06 7.97
N ASN A 123 5.62 7.12 7.25
CA ASN A 123 5.38 7.23 5.81
C ASN A 123 6.69 7.06 5.05
N PHE A 124 6.66 6.22 4.03
CA PHE A 124 7.77 5.98 3.11
C PHE A 124 7.32 6.40 1.69
N PRO A 125 7.44 7.70 1.35
CA PRO A 125 7.17 8.17 0.00
C PRO A 125 8.29 7.74 -0.95
N PRO A 126 8.11 7.88 -2.28
CA PRO A 126 9.21 7.82 -3.23
C PRO A 126 10.28 8.87 -2.90
N GLU A 127 11.50 8.62 -3.33
CA GLU A 127 12.61 9.56 -3.20
C GLU A 127 12.24 10.93 -3.81
N HIS A 128 12.69 12.00 -3.16
CA HIS A 128 12.39 13.39 -3.54
C HIS A 128 10.92 13.82 -3.49
N PHE A 129 10.04 13.00 -2.90
CA PHE A 129 8.62 13.33 -2.75
C PHE A 129 8.30 13.85 -1.34
N SER A 130 7.68 15.03 -1.28
CA SER A 130 7.20 15.64 -0.04
C SER A 130 5.76 15.23 0.27
N ILE A 131 5.56 14.40 1.30
CA ILE A 131 4.22 14.04 1.79
C ILE A 131 3.45 15.27 2.25
N ARG A 132 4.13 16.26 2.84
CA ARG A 132 3.49 17.47 3.32
C ARG A 132 2.94 18.30 2.17
N GLU A 133 3.76 18.59 1.15
CA GLU A 133 3.34 19.34 -0.04
C GLU A 133 2.21 18.63 -0.78
N TRP A 134 2.32 17.31 -0.94
CA TRP A 134 1.26 16.51 -1.52
C TRP A 134 -0.04 16.56 -0.72
N SER A 135 0.02 16.52 0.62
CA SER A 135 -1.16 16.58 1.48
C SER A 135 -1.86 17.91 1.39
N VAL A 136 -1.11 19.02 1.34
CA VAL A 136 -1.66 20.37 1.15
C VAL A 136 -2.33 20.48 -0.21
N ALA A 137 -1.61 20.17 -1.29
CA ALA A 137 -2.16 20.23 -2.65
C ALA A 137 -3.38 19.31 -2.83
N SER A 138 -3.37 18.13 -2.20
CA SER A 138 -4.50 17.21 -2.23
C SER A 138 -5.72 17.76 -1.50
N ALA A 139 -5.52 18.44 -0.37
CA ALA A 139 -6.60 19.05 0.38
C ALA A 139 -7.21 20.22 -0.41
N GLU A 140 -6.38 21.08 -0.97
CA GLU A 140 -6.83 22.21 -1.84
C GLU A 140 -7.63 21.69 -3.03
N TYR A 141 -7.11 20.71 -3.76
CA TYR A 141 -7.81 20.12 -4.90
C TYR A 141 -9.14 19.47 -4.50
N ARG A 142 -9.21 18.79 -3.37
CA ARG A 142 -10.46 18.23 -2.86
C ARG A 142 -11.47 19.30 -2.52
N LEU A 143 -11.04 20.42 -1.93
CA LEU A 143 -11.91 21.56 -1.65
C LEU A 143 -12.51 22.18 -2.93
N GLU A 144 -11.73 22.26 -4.01
CA GLU A 144 -12.20 22.74 -5.31
C GLU A 144 -13.21 21.78 -5.97
N MET A 145 -12.97 20.47 -5.83
CA MET A 145 -13.79 19.45 -6.49
C MET A 145 -15.06 19.04 -5.73
N VAL A 146 -15.13 19.30 -4.42
CA VAL A 146 -16.30 18.95 -3.60
C VAL A 146 -17.61 19.50 -4.14
N PRO A 147 -17.71 20.78 -4.61
CA PRO A 147 -18.95 21.27 -5.18
C PRO A 147 -19.46 20.51 -6.39
N ALA A 148 -18.55 19.98 -7.21
CA ALA A 148 -18.91 19.17 -8.37
C ALA A 148 -19.38 17.76 -7.96
N TYR A 149 -18.77 17.18 -6.95
CA TYR A 149 -19.14 15.86 -6.41
C TYR A 149 -20.42 15.91 -5.57
N ALA A 150 -20.61 16.94 -4.75
CA ALA A 150 -21.80 17.12 -3.92
C ALA A 150 -23.11 17.16 -4.74
N LYS A 151 -23.06 17.62 -6.00
CA LYS A 151 -24.19 17.55 -6.93
C LYS A 151 -24.54 16.12 -7.36
N GLY A 152 -23.58 15.19 -7.37
CA GLY A 152 -23.78 13.81 -7.79
C GLY A 152 -24.06 12.83 -6.65
N TYR A 153 -23.76 13.22 -5.41
CA TYR A 153 -23.86 12.35 -4.22
C TYR A 153 -24.58 13.09 -3.10
N ALA A 154 -25.88 13.33 -3.29
CA ALA A 154 -26.74 14.04 -2.32
C ALA A 154 -26.77 13.39 -0.92
N ASP A 155 -26.37 12.11 -0.81
CA ASP A 155 -26.35 11.35 0.44
C ASP A 155 -24.96 11.27 1.09
N PHE A 156 -23.95 11.91 0.52
CA PHE A 156 -22.60 11.90 1.08
C PHE A 156 -22.39 13.16 1.93
N ASP A 157 -22.15 12.98 3.21
CA ASP A 157 -21.97 14.04 4.20
C ASP A 157 -20.59 14.76 4.06
N GLU A 158 -20.17 15.02 2.82
CA GLU A 158 -18.93 15.72 2.49
C GLU A 158 -18.96 17.19 2.92
N ALA A 159 -20.13 17.78 2.97
CA ALA A 159 -20.31 19.14 3.48
C ALA A 159 -19.86 19.29 4.94
N VAL A 160 -19.93 18.20 5.72
CA VAL A 160 -19.46 18.17 7.11
C VAL A 160 -17.93 17.98 7.20
N GLN A 161 -17.31 17.40 6.19
CA GLN A 161 -15.85 17.17 6.17
C GLN A 161 -15.06 18.41 5.69
N LEU A 162 -15.67 19.28 4.90
CA LEU A 162 -15.06 20.51 4.37
C LEU A 162 -14.43 21.41 5.46
N PRO A 163 -15.14 21.73 6.56
CA PRO A 163 -14.56 22.55 7.64
C PRO A 163 -13.36 21.86 8.29
N ARG A 164 -13.45 20.53 8.53
CA ARG A 164 -12.35 19.75 9.14
C ARG A 164 -11.12 19.67 8.25
N MET A 165 -11.32 19.63 6.93
CA MET A 165 -10.20 19.63 5.99
C MET A 165 -9.51 21.00 5.91
N ARG A 166 -10.27 22.09 6.03
CA ARG A 166 -9.71 23.45 6.11
C ARG A 166 -8.89 23.64 7.40
N GLU A 167 -9.42 23.20 8.54
CA GLU A 167 -8.72 23.27 9.83
C GLU A 167 -7.44 22.43 9.84
N ALA A 168 -7.35 21.37 9.05
CA ALA A 168 -6.16 20.53 8.96
C ALA A 168 -5.05 21.10 8.04
N VAL A 169 -5.38 22.11 7.23
CA VAL A 169 -4.46 22.72 6.25
C VAL A 169 -3.92 24.07 6.76
N GLU A 170 -4.66 24.75 7.66
CA GLU A 170 -4.22 25.96 8.37
C GLU A 170 -3.31 25.59 9.59
#